data_23bc5e2bc1a2939d9bb3a5831e1da082
#
_entry.id   23bc5e2bc1a2939d9bb3a5831e1da082
#
_cell.length_a   1.000
_cell.length_b   1.000
_cell.length_c   1.000
_cell.angle_alpha   90.00
_cell.angle_beta   90.00
_cell.angle_gamma   90.00
#
_symmetry.space_group_name_H-M   'P 1'
#
loop_
_entity.id
_entity.type
_entity.pdbx_description
1 polymer ?
#
loop_
_entity_poly.entity_id
_entity_poly.type
_entity_poly.pdbx_seq_one_letter_code
_entity_poly.pdbx_strand_id
1 'polypeptide(L)'
;MMALRAINNLLAKAAISLAMFIIFLMVAALALSATTRFITGTGFAWFIELPPVMVSWLVFPLLGPLLKQGQHIKVDFLSHYLSDKSKNIIGTIVNLIALISACVFFKAGVDATTMYYNLGQMMELEINIPIWWMFLAFPVGFLILALTSLELILDNFKKFLGKE
;
A
#
# COMPACT_ATOMS: atom_id res chain seq x y z
N MET A 1 -4.36 -14.57 -17.86
CA MET A 1 -3.10 -14.10 -17.30
C MET A 1 -2.60 -12.79 -17.86
N MET A 2 -2.57 -12.55 -19.18
CA MET A 2 -2.17 -11.24 -19.72
C MET A 2 -2.99 -10.07 -19.15
N ALA A 3 -4.32 -10.22 -19.06
CA ALA A 3 -5.19 -9.19 -18.50
C ALA A 3 -4.87 -8.88 -17.02
N LEU A 4 -4.67 -9.92 -16.17
CA LEU A 4 -4.34 -9.74 -14.76
C LEU A 4 -3.00 -9.00 -14.59
N ARG A 5 -1.98 -9.40 -15.37
CA ARG A 5 -0.68 -8.69 -15.38
C ARG A 5 -0.80 -7.25 -15.84
N ALA A 6 -1.62 -6.97 -16.85
CA ALA A 6 -1.85 -5.61 -17.34
C ALA A 6 -2.52 -4.75 -16.25
N ILE A 7 -3.55 -5.28 -15.59
CA ILE A 7 -4.25 -4.61 -14.48
C ILE A 7 -3.28 -4.34 -13.32
N ASN A 8 -2.54 -5.34 -12.88
CA ASN A 8 -1.60 -5.17 -11.76
C ASN A 8 -0.47 -4.19 -12.09
N ASN A 9 0.03 -4.19 -13.33
CA ASN A 9 1.03 -3.21 -13.76
C ASN A 9 0.46 -1.78 -13.79
N LEU A 10 -0.79 -1.61 -14.20
CA LEU A 10 -1.47 -0.32 -14.17
C LEU A 10 -1.67 0.14 -12.71
N LEU A 11 -2.20 -0.73 -11.86
CA LEU A 11 -2.38 -0.44 -10.43
C LEU A 11 -1.07 -0.11 -9.74
N ALA A 12 0.01 -0.85 -10.05
CA ALA A 12 1.33 -0.58 -9.49
C ALA A 12 1.87 0.79 -9.92
N LYS A 13 1.74 1.14 -11.21
CA LYS A 13 2.13 2.47 -11.70
C LYS A 13 1.31 3.58 -11.04
N ALA A 14 0.00 3.39 -10.94
CA ALA A 14 -0.90 4.35 -10.30
C ALA A 14 -0.55 4.53 -8.80
N ALA A 15 -0.32 3.44 -8.07
CA ALA A 15 0.06 3.48 -6.66
C ALA A 15 1.41 4.19 -6.44
N ILE A 16 2.42 3.88 -7.26
CA ILE A 16 3.75 4.52 -7.18
C ILE A 16 3.64 6.01 -7.52
N SER A 17 2.87 6.37 -8.56
CA SER A 17 2.66 7.77 -8.96
C SER A 17 1.94 8.56 -7.86
N LEU A 18 0.90 7.96 -7.26
CA LEU A 18 0.19 8.53 -6.12
C LEU A 18 1.13 8.74 -4.93
N ALA A 19 1.95 7.75 -4.61
CA ALA A 19 2.91 7.83 -3.52
C ALA A 19 3.94 8.95 -3.73
N MET A 20 4.51 9.07 -4.92
CA MET A 20 5.43 10.15 -5.27
C MET A 20 4.76 11.53 -5.12
N PHE A 21 3.52 11.66 -5.59
CA PHE A 21 2.76 12.90 -5.47
C PHE A 21 2.47 13.26 -4.01
N ILE A 22 2.06 12.29 -3.19
CA ILE A 22 1.82 12.48 -1.76
C ILE A 22 3.10 12.91 -1.04
N ILE A 23 4.24 12.23 -1.28
CA ILE A 23 5.52 12.57 -0.67
C ILE A 23 5.91 14.01 -1.03
N PHE A 24 5.82 14.37 -2.32
CA PHE A 24 6.11 15.73 -2.77
C PHE A 24 5.24 16.76 -2.05
N LEU A 25 3.94 16.50 -1.95
CA LEU A 25 2.98 17.39 -1.31
C LEU A 25 3.26 17.52 0.20
N MET A 26 3.57 16.41 0.88
CA MET A 26 3.94 16.42 2.31
C MET A 26 5.22 17.23 2.56
N VAL A 27 6.27 17.00 1.75
CA VAL A 27 7.54 17.73 1.88
C VAL A 27 7.34 19.22 1.62
N ALA A 28 6.58 19.58 0.58
CA ALA A 28 6.25 20.95 0.27
C ALA A 28 5.47 21.64 1.40
N ALA A 29 4.45 20.95 1.95
CA ALA A 29 3.63 21.45 3.06
C ALA A 29 4.48 21.73 4.31
N LEU A 30 5.32 20.76 4.70
CA LEU A 30 6.20 20.92 5.86
C LEU A 30 7.26 22.03 5.65
N ALA A 31 7.84 22.13 4.44
CA ALA A 31 8.79 23.19 4.10
C ALA A 31 8.12 24.58 4.14
N LEU A 32 6.91 24.70 3.59
CA LEU A 32 6.12 25.93 3.67
C LEU A 32 5.79 26.29 5.12
N SER A 33 5.34 25.32 5.93
CA SER A 33 5.04 25.53 7.34
C SER A 33 6.26 26.05 8.12
N ALA A 34 7.42 25.43 7.89
CA ALA A 34 8.69 25.85 8.52
C ALA A 34 9.08 27.28 8.10
N THR A 35 8.98 27.58 6.80
CA THR A 35 9.33 28.89 6.24
C THR A 35 8.40 30.00 6.75
N THR A 36 7.09 29.75 6.75
CA THR A 36 6.11 30.72 7.27
C THR A 36 6.32 30.98 8.76
N ARG A 37 6.55 29.94 9.55
CA ARG A 37 6.84 30.07 10.97
C ARG A 37 8.12 30.87 11.24
N PHE A 38 9.15 30.70 10.40
CA PHE A 38 10.40 31.45 10.53
C PHE A 38 10.22 32.95 10.21
N ILE A 39 9.41 33.29 9.18
CA ILE A 39 9.22 34.67 8.72
C ILE A 39 8.19 35.42 9.56
N THR A 40 7.05 34.78 9.90
CA THR A 40 5.90 35.46 10.51
C THR A 40 5.75 35.17 12.00
N GLY A 41 6.54 34.23 12.56
CA GLY A 41 6.39 33.75 13.93
C GLY A 41 5.18 32.82 14.14
N THR A 42 4.29 32.69 13.16
CA THR A 42 3.08 31.86 13.19
C THR A 42 3.07 30.92 11.99
N GLY A 43 2.70 29.66 12.19
CA GLY A 43 2.55 28.66 11.12
C GLY A 43 1.08 28.27 10.95
N PHE A 44 0.73 27.71 9.80
CA PHE A 44 -0.58 27.14 9.56
C PHE A 44 -0.60 25.71 10.10
N ALA A 45 -1.53 25.41 11.03
CA ALA A 45 -1.61 24.09 11.67
C ALA A 45 -1.91 22.98 10.66
N TRP A 46 -2.75 23.23 9.67
CA TRP A 46 -3.14 22.24 8.65
C TRP A 46 -1.95 21.71 7.81
N PHE A 47 -0.85 22.45 7.65
CA PHE A 47 0.37 21.94 6.99
C PHE A 47 1.06 20.84 7.81
N ILE A 48 0.84 20.81 9.13
CA ILE A 48 1.41 19.81 10.04
C ILE A 48 0.42 18.65 10.22
N GLU A 49 -0.86 18.93 10.18
CA GLU A 49 -1.94 17.98 10.42
C GLU A 49 -2.25 17.08 9.22
N LEU A 50 -2.09 17.61 8.00
CA LEU A 50 -2.40 16.90 6.75
C LEU A 50 -1.48 15.68 6.49
N PRO A 51 -0.16 15.72 6.71
CA PRO A 51 0.73 14.60 6.45
C PRO A 51 0.34 13.29 7.14
N PRO A 52 0.00 13.22 8.43
CA PRO A 52 -0.45 11.97 9.07
C PRO A 52 -1.65 11.33 8.38
N VAL A 53 -2.58 12.13 7.87
CA VAL A 53 -3.76 11.64 7.15
C VAL A 53 -3.38 11.03 5.80
N MET A 54 -2.41 11.63 5.12
CA MET A 54 -1.95 11.18 3.81
C MET A 54 -1.08 9.93 3.86
N VAL A 55 -0.43 9.63 5.01
CA VAL A 55 0.42 8.45 5.17
C VAL A 55 -0.33 7.15 4.87
N SER A 56 -1.61 7.05 5.23
CA SER A 56 -2.41 5.85 4.91
C SER A 56 -2.51 5.62 3.41
N TRP A 57 -2.78 6.66 2.63
CA TRP A 57 -2.83 6.61 1.17
C TRP A 57 -1.46 6.43 0.51
N LEU A 58 -0.39 6.78 1.20
CA LEU A 58 0.98 6.52 0.77
C LEU A 58 1.34 5.04 0.93
N VAL A 59 1.06 4.45 2.11
CA VAL A 59 1.58 3.14 2.51
C VAL A 59 0.76 2.00 1.93
N PHE A 60 -0.58 2.02 2.10
CA PHE A 60 -1.40 0.86 1.78
C PHE A 60 -1.45 0.51 0.29
N PRO A 61 -1.60 1.45 -0.66
CA PRO A 61 -1.58 1.12 -2.09
C PRO A 61 -0.24 0.57 -2.58
N LEU A 62 0.86 0.85 -1.88
CA LEU A 62 2.19 0.33 -2.24
C LEU A 62 2.44 -1.11 -1.83
N LEU A 63 1.61 -1.73 -0.98
CA LEU A 63 1.81 -3.10 -0.52
C LEU A 63 1.95 -4.11 -1.66
N GLY A 64 1.09 -4.01 -2.68
CA GLY A 64 1.17 -4.88 -3.87
C GLY A 64 2.44 -4.66 -4.69
N PRO A 65 2.76 -3.43 -5.14
CA PRO A 65 4.00 -3.13 -5.83
C PRO A 65 5.25 -3.58 -5.09
N LEU A 66 5.33 -3.38 -3.78
CA LEU A 66 6.46 -3.80 -2.95
C LEU A 66 6.59 -5.33 -2.88
N LEU A 67 5.46 -6.05 -2.79
CA LEU A 67 5.46 -7.50 -2.87
C LEU A 67 6.01 -7.98 -4.22
N LYS A 68 5.57 -7.37 -5.33
CA LYS A 68 5.97 -7.74 -6.68
C LYS A 68 7.46 -7.50 -6.94
N GLN A 69 8.02 -6.41 -6.41
CA GLN A 69 9.44 -6.08 -6.52
C GLN A 69 10.33 -6.95 -5.61
N GLY A 70 9.70 -7.79 -4.79
CA GLY A 70 10.42 -8.62 -3.84
C GLY A 70 11.13 -7.82 -2.74
N GLN A 71 10.73 -6.58 -2.52
CA GLN A 71 11.24 -5.70 -1.46
C GLN A 71 10.58 -5.96 -0.08
N HIS A 72 9.60 -6.88 -0.01
CA HIS A 72 9.26 -7.48 1.27
C HIS A 72 10.47 -8.27 1.75
N ILE A 73 10.82 -8.09 3.01
CA ILE A 73 11.96 -8.65 3.72
C ILE A 73 12.28 -10.05 3.15
N LYS A 74 13.12 -10.08 2.11
CA LYS A 74 13.75 -11.32 1.66
C LYS A 74 14.85 -11.55 2.68
N VAL A 75 14.77 -12.66 3.36
CA VAL A 75 15.93 -13.20 4.06
C VAL A 75 16.90 -13.66 2.97
N ASP A 76 17.63 -12.71 2.36
CA ASP A 76 18.59 -12.97 1.27
C ASP A 76 19.64 -14.01 1.68
N PHE A 77 19.91 -14.09 2.97
CA PHE A 77 20.75 -15.12 3.58
C PHE A 77 20.25 -16.54 3.28
N LEU A 78 18.92 -16.78 3.26
CA LEU A 78 18.36 -18.10 2.99
C LEU A 78 18.40 -18.44 1.50
N SER A 79 18.35 -17.43 0.63
CA SER A 79 18.32 -17.63 -0.83
C SER A 79 19.62 -18.20 -1.39
N HIS A 80 20.75 -18.01 -0.70
CA HIS A 80 22.06 -18.53 -1.10
C HIS A 80 22.21 -20.05 -0.88
N TYR A 81 21.47 -20.62 0.08
CA TYR A 81 21.56 -22.04 0.47
C TYR A 81 20.44 -22.91 -0.13
N LEU A 82 19.46 -22.32 -0.81
CA LEU A 82 18.29 -23.03 -1.30
C LEU A 82 18.39 -23.34 -2.79
N SER A 83 17.98 -24.57 -3.17
CA SER A 83 17.79 -24.94 -4.57
C SER A 83 16.65 -24.13 -5.21
N ASP A 84 16.67 -23.99 -6.54
CA ASP A 84 15.63 -23.20 -7.26
C ASP A 84 14.22 -23.75 -7.05
N LYS A 85 14.08 -25.08 -6.87
CA LYS A 85 12.79 -25.69 -6.50
C LYS A 85 12.32 -25.25 -5.13
N SER A 86 13.22 -25.21 -4.14
CA SER A 86 12.89 -24.78 -2.77
C SER A 86 12.52 -23.29 -2.72
N LYS A 87 13.20 -22.45 -3.52
CA LYS A 87 12.86 -21.02 -3.65
C LYS A 87 11.44 -20.82 -4.18
N ASN A 88 11.04 -21.58 -5.20
CA ASN A 88 9.70 -21.50 -5.78
C ASN A 88 8.62 -21.97 -4.80
N ILE A 89 8.89 -23.02 -4.01
CA ILE A 89 7.93 -23.51 -2.99
C ILE A 89 7.75 -22.47 -1.89
N ILE A 90 8.86 -21.94 -1.34
CA ILE A 90 8.81 -20.91 -0.30
C ILE A 90 8.11 -19.64 -0.83
N GLY A 91 8.45 -19.20 -2.04
CA GLY A 91 7.79 -18.07 -2.68
C GLY A 91 6.28 -18.27 -2.84
N THR A 92 5.85 -19.48 -3.17
CA THR A 92 4.41 -19.80 -3.26
C THR A 92 3.74 -19.78 -1.90
N ILE A 93 4.38 -20.32 -0.86
CA ILE A 93 3.84 -20.28 0.52
C ILE A 93 3.72 -18.83 1.01
N VAL A 94 4.75 -18.02 0.82
CA VAL A 94 4.73 -16.59 1.21
C VAL A 94 3.61 -15.84 0.49
N ASN A 95 3.45 -16.04 -0.81
CA ASN A 95 2.40 -15.39 -1.59
C ASN A 95 1.00 -15.89 -1.17
N LEU A 96 0.86 -17.15 -0.76
CA LEU A 96 -0.40 -17.70 -0.23
C LEU A 96 -0.77 -17.05 1.11
N ILE A 97 0.21 -16.94 2.02
CA ILE A 97 0.02 -16.24 3.30
C ILE A 97 -0.35 -14.77 3.05
N ALA A 98 0.33 -14.11 2.13
CA ALA A 98 0.03 -12.73 1.75
C ALA A 98 -1.40 -12.59 1.19
N LEU A 99 -1.86 -13.54 0.37
CA LEU A 99 -3.22 -13.55 -0.17
C LEU A 99 -4.27 -13.73 0.93
N ILE A 100 -4.08 -14.70 1.83
CA ILE A 100 -5.00 -14.95 2.95
C ILE A 100 -5.08 -13.70 3.84
N SER A 101 -3.93 -13.15 4.22
CA SER A 101 -3.86 -11.93 5.03
C SER A 101 -4.54 -10.75 4.33
N ALA A 102 -4.30 -10.58 3.03
CA ALA A 102 -4.93 -9.54 2.24
C ALA A 102 -6.46 -9.65 2.23
N CYS A 103 -7.02 -10.85 2.10
CA CYS A 103 -8.48 -11.06 2.15
C CYS A 103 -9.06 -10.72 3.53
N VAL A 104 -8.39 -11.15 4.61
CA VAL A 104 -8.84 -10.85 5.99
C VAL A 104 -8.81 -9.34 6.24
N PHE A 105 -7.69 -8.68 5.93
CA PHE A 105 -7.56 -7.25 6.15
C PHE A 105 -8.38 -6.40 5.18
N PHE A 106 -8.63 -6.88 3.97
CA PHE A 106 -9.58 -6.23 3.05
C PHE A 106 -10.97 -6.17 3.68
N LYS A 107 -11.48 -7.29 4.20
CA LYS A 107 -12.79 -7.34 4.87
C LYS A 107 -12.79 -6.40 6.08
N ALA A 108 -11.81 -6.51 6.97
CA ALA A 108 -11.70 -5.64 8.14
C ALA A 108 -11.64 -4.15 7.75
N GLY A 109 -10.93 -3.81 6.68
CA GLY A 109 -10.84 -2.45 6.15
C GLY A 109 -12.17 -1.93 5.62
N VAL A 110 -12.95 -2.77 4.92
CA VAL A 110 -14.31 -2.41 4.45
C VAL A 110 -15.22 -2.19 5.65
N ASP A 111 -15.20 -3.09 6.64
CA ASP A 111 -16.04 -2.99 7.85
C ASP A 111 -15.72 -1.72 8.62
N ALA A 112 -14.44 -1.40 8.83
CA ALA A 112 -13.99 -0.17 9.51
C ALA A 112 -14.40 1.08 8.72
N THR A 113 -14.18 1.10 7.40
CA THR A 113 -14.55 2.24 6.55
C THR A 113 -16.05 2.50 6.62
N THR A 114 -16.88 1.44 6.53
CA THR A 114 -18.33 1.53 6.60
C THR A 114 -18.80 2.02 7.97
N MET A 115 -18.16 1.53 9.05
CA MET A 115 -18.46 1.98 10.41
C MET A 115 -18.23 3.48 10.56
N TYR A 116 -17.05 3.99 10.18
CA TYR A 116 -16.75 5.43 10.28
C TYR A 116 -17.58 6.28 9.33
N TYR A 117 -17.95 5.75 8.16
CA TYR A 117 -18.88 6.42 7.26
C TYR A 117 -20.27 6.61 7.91
N ASN A 118 -20.80 5.56 8.54
CA ASN A 118 -22.11 5.60 9.21
C ASN A 118 -22.10 6.47 10.47
N LEU A 119 -20.98 6.55 11.19
CA LEU A 119 -20.82 7.40 12.36
C LEU A 119 -20.71 8.88 11.99
N GLY A 120 -20.38 9.21 10.74
CA GLY A 120 -20.22 10.60 10.29
C GLY A 120 -19.12 11.36 11.02
N GLN A 121 -18.16 10.66 11.63
CA GLN A 121 -17.09 11.28 12.41
C GLN A 121 -16.12 12.06 11.52
N MET A 122 -15.79 13.27 11.95
CA MET A 122 -14.79 14.14 11.36
C MET A 122 -13.52 14.12 12.19
N MET A 123 -12.37 14.33 11.55
CA MET A 123 -11.11 14.58 12.26
C MET A 123 -11.17 15.99 12.89
N GLU A 124 -10.64 16.11 14.10
CA GLU A 124 -10.49 17.40 14.77
C GLU A 124 -9.26 18.14 14.22
N LEU A 125 -9.35 18.58 12.98
CA LEU A 125 -8.32 19.33 12.26
C LEU A 125 -8.88 20.73 11.91
N GLU A 126 -8.00 21.69 11.59
CA GLU A 126 -8.44 22.98 11.04
C GLU A 126 -9.33 22.79 9.78
N ILE A 127 -9.03 21.76 8.98
CA ILE A 127 -9.85 21.33 7.84
C ILE A 127 -10.63 20.09 8.25
N ASN A 128 -11.95 20.17 8.28
CA ASN A 128 -12.81 19.04 8.60
C ASN A 128 -12.72 17.96 7.52
N ILE A 129 -11.95 16.90 7.79
CA ILE A 129 -11.82 15.74 6.89
C ILE A 129 -12.55 14.56 7.53
N PRO A 130 -13.44 13.85 6.79
CA PRO A 130 -14.09 12.65 7.31
C PRO A 130 -13.08 11.54 7.60
N ILE A 131 -13.19 10.92 8.77
CA ILE A 131 -12.26 9.84 9.21
C ILE A 131 -12.29 8.64 8.23
N TRP A 132 -13.46 8.31 7.67
CA TRP A 132 -13.60 7.19 6.72
C TRP A 132 -12.71 7.33 5.48
N TRP A 133 -12.33 8.55 5.10
CA TRP A 133 -11.40 8.81 4.00
C TRP A 133 -10.02 8.18 4.23
N MET A 134 -9.51 8.28 5.45
CA MET A 134 -8.25 7.67 5.85
C MET A 134 -8.37 6.14 5.85
N PHE A 135 -9.48 5.61 6.38
CA PHE A 135 -9.72 4.17 6.45
C PHE A 135 -9.94 3.53 5.07
N LEU A 136 -10.44 4.26 4.08
CA LEU A 136 -10.63 3.77 2.71
C LEU A 136 -9.31 3.32 2.04
N ALA A 137 -8.17 3.87 2.46
CA ALA A 137 -6.86 3.45 1.96
C ALA A 137 -6.55 1.97 2.27
N PHE A 138 -7.08 1.41 3.38
CA PHE A 138 -6.88 0.03 3.80
C PHE A 138 -7.46 -0.96 2.79
N PRO A 139 -8.79 -0.98 2.51
CA PRO A 139 -9.34 -1.93 1.56
C PRO A 139 -8.77 -1.75 0.15
N VAL A 140 -8.47 -0.53 -0.28
CA VAL A 140 -7.83 -0.28 -1.58
C VAL A 140 -6.45 -0.94 -1.63
N GLY A 141 -5.62 -0.75 -0.60
CA GLY A 141 -4.28 -1.32 -0.55
C GLY A 141 -4.28 -2.84 -0.46
N PHE A 142 -5.14 -3.41 0.37
CA PHE A 142 -5.24 -4.87 0.51
C PHE A 142 -5.87 -5.54 -0.72
N LEU A 143 -6.74 -4.85 -1.46
CA LEU A 143 -7.21 -5.32 -2.76
C LEU A 143 -6.06 -5.43 -3.77
N ILE A 144 -5.22 -4.39 -3.86
CA ILE A 144 -4.03 -4.40 -4.74
C ILE A 144 -3.07 -5.52 -4.32
N LEU A 145 -2.86 -5.71 -3.01
CA LEU A 145 -2.03 -6.78 -2.48
C LEU A 145 -2.59 -8.17 -2.84
N ALA A 146 -3.89 -8.39 -2.70
CA ALA A 146 -4.56 -9.65 -3.05
C ALA A 146 -4.40 -9.99 -4.53
N LEU A 147 -4.65 -9.02 -5.41
CA LEU A 147 -4.51 -9.20 -6.86
C LEU A 147 -3.05 -9.50 -7.25
N THR A 148 -2.09 -8.82 -6.62
CA THR A 148 -0.67 -9.05 -6.86
C THR A 148 -0.22 -10.42 -6.35
N SER A 149 -0.64 -10.81 -5.15
CA SER A 149 -0.34 -12.14 -4.59
C SER A 149 -0.90 -13.26 -5.47
N LEU A 150 -2.12 -13.08 -5.98
CA LEU A 150 -2.74 -14.04 -6.91
C LEU A 150 -1.93 -14.18 -8.20
N GLU A 151 -1.48 -13.06 -8.80
CA GLU A 151 -0.60 -13.08 -9.98
C GLU A 151 0.67 -13.88 -9.72
N LEU A 152 1.36 -13.61 -8.59
CA LEU A 152 2.61 -14.27 -8.25
C LEU A 152 2.45 -15.76 -7.97
N ILE A 153 1.36 -16.18 -7.34
CA ILE A 153 1.02 -17.60 -7.15
C ILE A 153 0.85 -18.29 -8.50
N LEU A 154 0.08 -17.69 -9.40
CA LEU A 154 -0.16 -18.26 -10.73
C LEU A 154 1.12 -18.34 -11.58
N ASP A 155 2.02 -17.37 -11.43
CA ASP A 155 3.31 -17.36 -12.13
C ASP A 155 4.25 -18.45 -11.58
N ASN A 156 4.31 -18.61 -10.26
CA ASN A 156 5.10 -19.66 -9.62
C ASN A 156 4.58 -21.05 -9.99
N PHE A 157 3.26 -21.23 -10.08
CA PHE A 157 2.66 -22.50 -10.46
C PHE A 157 2.97 -22.89 -11.92
N LYS A 158 3.04 -21.90 -12.84
CA LYS A 158 3.46 -22.16 -14.23
C LYS A 158 4.92 -22.60 -14.33
N LYS A 159 5.81 -21.93 -13.59
CA LYS A 159 7.23 -22.30 -13.52
C LYS A 159 7.40 -23.74 -12.99
N PHE A 160 6.55 -24.15 -12.04
CA PHE A 160 6.57 -25.50 -11.51
C PHE A 160 6.11 -26.56 -12.54
N LEU A 161 5.17 -26.20 -13.43
CA LEU A 161 4.65 -27.09 -14.50
C LEU A 161 5.52 -27.11 -15.76
N GLY A 162 6.65 -26.39 -15.79
CA GLY A 162 7.54 -26.33 -16.95
C GLY A 162 6.92 -25.72 -18.20
N LYS A 163 5.88 -24.93 -18.07
CA LYS A 163 5.22 -24.19 -19.17
C LYS A 163 5.71 -22.74 -19.11
N GLU A 164 6.92 -22.50 -19.68
CA GLU A 164 7.31 -21.16 -20.08
C GLU A 164 6.52 -20.65 -21.27
#